data_c3c683b10fa66d62d42b348808428967
#
_entry.id   c3c683b10fa66d62d42b348808428967
#
_cell.length_a   1.000
_cell.length_b   1.000
_cell.length_c   1.000
_cell.angle_alpha   90.00
_cell.angle_beta   90.00
_cell.angle_gamma   90.00
#
_symmetry.space_group_name_H-M   'P 1'
#
loop_
_entity.id
_entity.type
_entity.pdbx_description
1 polymer ?
#
loop_
_entity_poly.entity_id
_entity_poly.type
_entity_poly.pdbx_seq_one_letter_code
_entity_poly.pdbx_strand_id
1 'polypeptide(L)'
;SRAEYINASYVNPLRAWGAHRVYVATQAPLPTTFCAFWAVVWEQKVPAIIMLAREFESGRLQCDNYWDTPHAGPFDVRVVQKCVLTSADLGHVGEDGLHVLVRRTIEVRHKDLADEPVHSVQHYQFLAWPDHSVPETPDLLLDMIRLVHAETDTASDAPIVVHCSAGIGRTGAHILIDSVSTFLSRVHRVLETGQDDADGLSLAQAHEYWNSSNDLVYEALMVMREQRMSMVETVRQYVFVYKAVIASLLT
;
A
#
# COMPACT_ATOMS: atom_id res chain seq x y z
N SER A 1 -15.20 -1.84 -26.08
CA SER A 1 -15.39 -2.26 -24.68
C SER A 1 -15.99 -1.11 -23.90
N ARG A 2 -17.08 -1.34 -23.17
CA ARG A 2 -17.56 -0.37 -22.18
C ARG A 2 -16.47 -0.28 -21.10
N ALA A 3 -15.96 0.91 -20.81
CA ALA A 3 -15.13 1.13 -19.65
C ALA A 3 -15.95 0.77 -18.41
N GLU A 4 -15.57 -0.30 -17.74
CA GLU A 4 -16.23 -0.73 -16.52
C GLU A 4 -15.70 0.16 -15.37
N TYR A 5 -16.61 0.74 -14.61
CA TYR A 5 -16.27 1.58 -13.47
C TYR A 5 -15.83 0.72 -12.27
N ILE A 6 -14.73 1.10 -11.64
CA ILE A 6 -14.37 0.65 -10.30
C ILE A 6 -14.21 1.84 -9.37
N ASN A 7 -14.52 1.66 -8.09
CA ASN A 7 -14.29 2.69 -7.07
C ASN A 7 -12.81 2.72 -6.66
N ALA A 8 -11.98 3.27 -7.53
CA ALA A 8 -10.54 3.41 -7.35
C ALA A 8 -10.07 4.79 -7.78
N SER A 9 -8.97 5.25 -7.19
CA SER A 9 -8.35 6.55 -7.50
C SER A 9 -6.83 6.41 -7.48
N TYR A 10 -6.16 7.07 -8.41
CA TYR A 10 -4.73 7.30 -8.28
C TYR A 10 -4.45 8.30 -7.16
N VAL A 11 -3.50 7.96 -6.31
CA VAL A 11 -3.13 8.77 -5.15
C VAL A 11 -1.61 8.92 -5.12
N ASN A 12 -1.14 10.17 -5.09
CA ASN A 12 0.25 10.52 -4.85
C ASN A 12 0.28 11.66 -3.84
N PRO A 13 0.48 11.36 -2.54
CA PRO A 13 0.41 12.33 -1.45
C PRO A 13 1.45 13.43 -1.54
N LEU A 14 2.63 13.09 -2.05
CA LEU A 14 3.82 13.94 -2.03
C LEU A 14 4.27 14.37 -3.43
N ARG A 15 3.36 14.44 -4.40
CA ARG A 15 3.68 14.87 -5.77
C ARG A 15 4.34 16.25 -5.83
N ALA A 16 3.93 17.16 -4.96
CA ALA A 16 4.48 18.53 -4.89
C ALA A 16 5.92 18.56 -4.36
N TRP A 17 6.36 17.50 -3.67
CA TRP A 17 7.71 17.36 -3.10
C TRP A 17 8.62 16.45 -3.91
N GLY A 18 8.24 16.14 -5.17
CA GLY A 18 9.06 15.32 -6.06
C GLY A 18 9.07 13.82 -5.69
N ALA A 19 8.13 13.37 -4.86
CA ALA A 19 7.96 11.94 -4.64
C ALA A 19 7.20 11.31 -5.80
N HIS A 20 7.75 10.25 -6.38
CA HIS A 20 7.22 9.65 -7.61
C HIS A 20 6.27 8.48 -7.35
N ARG A 21 6.25 7.91 -6.13
CA ARG A 21 5.41 6.76 -5.84
C ARG A 21 3.92 7.07 -5.97
N VAL A 22 3.27 6.31 -6.82
CA VAL A 22 1.83 6.39 -7.08
C VAL A 22 1.15 5.15 -6.50
N TYR A 23 -0.02 5.36 -5.91
CA TYR A 23 -0.87 4.28 -5.42
C TYR A 23 -2.21 4.28 -6.18
N VAL A 24 -2.80 3.11 -6.28
CA VAL A 24 -4.22 2.94 -6.61
C VAL A 24 -4.96 2.60 -5.33
N ALA A 25 -5.59 3.60 -4.72
CA ALA A 25 -6.46 3.41 -3.57
C ALA A 25 -7.84 2.95 -4.03
N THR A 26 -8.29 1.78 -3.57
CA THR A 26 -9.56 1.20 -4.02
C THR A 26 -10.33 0.58 -2.85
N GLN A 27 -11.66 0.45 -3.02
CA GLN A 27 -12.43 -0.44 -2.16
C GLN A 27 -12.02 -1.89 -2.40
N ALA A 28 -12.39 -2.80 -1.51
CA ALA A 28 -12.30 -4.23 -1.75
C ALA A 28 -13.05 -4.58 -3.05
N PRO A 29 -12.44 -5.34 -3.97
CA PRO A 29 -13.11 -5.75 -5.19
C PRO A 29 -14.37 -6.57 -4.88
N LEU A 30 -15.44 -6.31 -5.63
CA LEU A 30 -16.68 -7.07 -5.57
C LEU A 30 -16.71 -8.10 -6.72
N PRO A 31 -17.46 -9.20 -6.60
CA PRO A 31 -17.57 -10.19 -7.69
C PRO A 31 -17.93 -9.56 -9.04
N THR A 32 -18.77 -8.52 -9.05
CA THR A 32 -19.16 -7.78 -10.25
C THR A 32 -18.06 -6.87 -10.81
N THR A 33 -17.00 -6.57 -10.05
CA THR A 33 -15.90 -5.68 -10.47
C THR A 33 -14.56 -6.39 -10.57
N PHE A 34 -14.48 -7.70 -10.34
CA PHE A 34 -13.22 -8.45 -10.43
C PHE A 34 -12.54 -8.29 -11.78
N CYS A 35 -13.31 -8.35 -12.87
CA CYS A 35 -12.79 -8.16 -14.22
C CYS A 35 -12.08 -6.81 -14.37
N ALA A 36 -12.76 -5.74 -14.00
CA ALA A 36 -12.21 -4.37 -14.11
C ALA A 36 -11.03 -4.13 -13.12
N PHE A 37 -11.07 -4.73 -11.93
CA PHE A 37 -9.95 -4.67 -10.98
C PHE A 37 -8.70 -5.35 -11.57
N TRP A 38 -8.83 -6.56 -12.11
CA TRP A 38 -7.70 -7.29 -12.70
C TRP A 38 -7.21 -6.65 -14.01
N ALA A 39 -8.10 -5.95 -14.75
CA ALA A 39 -7.69 -5.12 -15.88
C ALA A 39 -6.72 -4.00 -15.43
N VAL A 40 -7.03 -3.29 -14.34
CA VAL A 40 -6.11 -2.28 -13.79
C VAL A 40 -4.77 -2.90 -13.38
N VAL A 41 -4.79 -4.04 -12.67
CA VAL A 41 -3.55 -4.73 -12.25
C VAL A 41 -2.70 -5.13 -13.45
N TRP A 42 -3.32 -5.66 -14.48
CA TRP A 42 -2.66 -6.10 -15.71
C TRP A 42 -2.11 -4.93 -16.53
N GLU A 43 -2.95 -3.93 -16.83
CA GLU A 43 -2.61 -2.81 -17.69
C GLU A 43 -1.55 -1.89 -17.07
N GLN A 44 -1.66 -1.66 -15.76
CA GLN A 44 -0.71 -0.82 -15.02
C GLN A 44 0.54 -1.57 -14.56
N LYS A 45 0.65 -2.88 -14.85
CA LYS A 45 1.77 -3.72 -14.42
C LYS A 45 2.03 -3.63 -12.92
N VAL A 46 0.94 -3.60 -12.13
CA VAL A 46 0.97 -3.46 -10.67
C VAL A 46 1.91 -4.51 -10.04
N PRO A 47 2.97 -4.13 -9.35
CA PRO A 47 3.90 -5.09 -8.74
C PRO A 47 3.37 -5.68 -7.44
N ALA A 48 2.56 -4.92 -6.70
CA ALA A 48 2.05 -5.31 -5.40
C ALA A 48 0.61 -4.86 -5.15
N ILE A 49 -0.14 -5.72 -4.45
CA ILE A 49 -1.48 -5.43 -3.90
C ILE A 49 -1.38 -5.55 -2.38
N ILE A 50 -1.77 -4.50 -1.66
CA ILE A 50 -1.80 -4.45 -0.19
C ILE A 50 -3.25 -4.47 0.27
N MET A 51 -3.64 -5.52 0.97
CA MET A 51 -4.96 -5.71 1.56
C MET A 51 -4.90 -5.51 3.07
N LEU A 52 -5.56 -4.48 3.57
CA LEU A 52 -5.55 -4.08 4.99
C LEU A 52 -6.81 -4.52 5.74
N ALA A 53 -7.42 -5.60 5.33
CA ALA A 53 -8.61 -6.16 5.95
C ALA A 53 -8.53 -7.69 5.97
N ARG A 54 -9.25 -8.30 6.89
CA ARG A 54 -9.58 -9.72 6.81
C ARG A 54 -10.75 -9.92 5.85
N GLU A 55 -10.97 -11.15 5.37
CA GLU A 55 -12.16 -11.48 4.57
C GLU A 55 -13.44 -11.23 5.39
N PHE A 56 -13.41 -11.62 6.67
CA PHE A 56 -14.50 -11.41 7.61
C PHE A 56 -14.00 -10.69 8.86
N GLU A 57 -14.74 -9.66 9.29
CA GLU A 57 -14.52 -8.92 10.53
C GLU A 57 -15.85 -8.73 11.24
N SER A 58 -15.90 -9.01 12.55
CA SER A 58 -17.13 -8.92 13.36
C SER A 58 -18.35 -9.59 12.72
N GLY A 59 -18.14 -10.74 12.06
CA GLY A 59 -19.21 -11.52 11.40
C GLY A 59 -19.71 -10.93 10.08
N ARG A 60 -19.06 -9.90 9.54
CA ARG A 60 -19.41 -9.27 8.26
C ARG A 60 -18.32 -9.52 7.23
N LEU A 61 -18.74 -9.81 6.01
CA LEU A 61 -17.84 -9.87 4.86
C LEU A 61 -17.28 -8.47 4.57
N GLN A 62 -15.95 -8.35 4.55
CA GLN A 62 -15.22 -7.12 4.26
C GLN A 62 -14.60 -7.14 2.87
N CYS A 63 -14.25 -8.33 2.38
CA CYS A 63 -13.65 -8.51 1.08
C CYS A 63 -13.95 -9.92 0.55
N ASP A 64 -14.42 -10.00 -0.67
CA ASP A 64 -14.56 -11.26 -1.39
C ASP A 64 -13.20 -11.80 -1.81
N ASN A 65 -13.09 -13.12 -1.97
CA ASN A 65 -11.89 -13.78 -2.48
C ASN A 65 -11.73 -13.48 -3.98
N TYR A 66 -11.00 -12.40 -4.30
CA TYR A 66 -10.72 -12.01 -5.68
C TYR A 66 -9.39 -12.57 -6.21
N TRP A 67 -8.50 -13.03 -5.31
CA TRP A 67 -7.14 -13.47 -5.65
C TRP A 67 -7.03 -14.89 -6.16
N ASP A 68 -8.08 -15.66 -6.08
CA ASP A 68 -8.16 -17.02 -6.61
C ASP A 68 -9.45 -17.16 -7.42
N THR A 69 -9.50 -16.45 -8.56
CA THR A 69 -10.68 -16.34 -9.40
C THR A 69 -10.32 -16.70 -10.85
N PRO A 70 -10.44 -17.97 -11.25
CA PRO A 70 -10.03 -18.43 -12.58
C PRO A 70 -10.80 -17.82 -13.74
N HIS A 71 -11.85 -17.03 -13.48
CA HIS A 71 -12.75 -16.46 -14.50
C HIS A 71 -13.10 -14.99 -14.22
N ALA A 72 -12.10 -14.13 -14.01
CA ALA A 72 -12.31 -12.69 -13.95
C ALA A 72 -12.37 -12.08 -15.36
N GLY A 73 -13.45 -12.35 -16.11
CA GLY A 73 -13.57 -11.93 -17.51
C GLY A 73 -12.51 -12.59 -18.40
N PRO A 74 -11.69 -11.78 -19.14
CA PRO A 74 -10.59 -12.30 -19.95
C PRO A 74 -9.37 -12.73 -19.14
N PHE A 75 -9.35 -12.49 -17.82
CA PHE A 75 -8.21 -12.81 -16.98
C PHE A 75 -8.36 -14.20 -16.33
N ASP A 76 -7.26 -14.95 -16.34
CA ASP A 76 -7.04 -16.15 -15.54
C ASP A 76 -6.12 -15.76 -14.38
N VAL A 77 -6.63 -15.85 -13.16
CA VAL A 77 -5.96 -15.40 -11.95
C VAL A 77 -5.74 -16.57 -11.02
N ARG A 78 -4.50 -16.84 -10.66
CA ARG A 78 -4.10 -18.00 -9.87
C ARG A 78 -3.10 -17.67 -8.80
N VAL A 79 -3.33 -18.15 -7.59
CA VAL A 79 -2.31 -18.15 -6.54
C VAL A 79 -1.33 -19.29 -6.82
N VAL A 80 -0.08 -18.95 -7.10
CA VAL A 80 0.99 -19.95 -7.36
C VAL A 80 1.87 -20.20 -6.14
N GLN A 81 1.89 -19.25 -5.20
CA GLN A 81 2.60 -19.41 -3.92
C GLN A 81 1.81 -18.71 -2.82
N LYS A 82 1.80 -19.30 -1.61
CA LYS A 82 1.22 -18.70 -0.41
C LYS A 82 2.13 -18.98 0.78
N CYS A 83 2.41 -17.92 1.55
CA CYS A 83 3.13 -17.99 2.82
C CYS A 83 2.35 -17.22 3.88
N VAL A 84 2.33 -17.75 5.09
CA VAL A 84 1.75 -17.05 6.26
C VAL A 84 2.89 -16.70 7.18
N LEU A 85 3.05 -15.41 7.47
CA LEU A 85 4.09 -14.89 8.34
C LEU A 85 3.52 -14.56 9.71
N THR A 86 4.26 -14.93 10.74
CA THR A 86 3.99 -14.58 12.13
C THR A 86 4.71 -13.30 12.52
N SER A 87 4.41 -12.75 13.69
CA SER A 87 5.16 -11.65 14.29
C SER A 87 6.64 -11.97 14.43
N ALA A 88 6.99 -13.22 14.78
CA ALA A 88 8.38 -13.68 14.90
C ALA A 88 9.12 -13.68 13.56
N ASP A 89 8.43 -14.01 12.45
CA ASP A 89 9.02 -13.95 11.09
C ASP A 89 9.36 -12.51 10.66
N LEU A 90 8.72 -11.52 11.30
CA LEU A 90 9.01 -10.10 11.12
C LEU A 90 9.95 -9.53 12.20
N GLY A 91 10.57 -10.39 13.02
CA GLY A 91 11.58 -10.01 14.00
C GLY A 91 11.04 -9.66 15.40
N HIS A 92 9.74 -9.81 15.67
CA HIS A 92 9.15 -9.54 16.98
C HIS A 92 9.20 -10.78 17.89
N VAL A 93 9.96 -10.69 18.96
CA VAL A 93 10.10 -11.77 19.96
C VAL A 93 9.05 -11.60 21.06
N GLY A 94 8.30 -12.67 21.37
CA GLY A 94 7.39 -12.70 22.53
C GLY A 94 5.91 -12.76 22.21
N GLU A 95 5.51 -12.66 20.96
CA GLU A 95 4.13 -12.89 20.49
C GLU A 95 4.06 -14.20 19.70
N ASP A 96 4.24 -15.32 20.39
CA ASP A 96 4.35 -16.63 19.76
C ASP A 96 3.10 -17.00 18.94
N GLY A 97 3.32 -17.12 17.63
CA GLY A 97 2.38 -17.72 16.71
C GLY A 97 1.25 -16.85 16.16
N LEU A 98 1.23 -15.54 16.44
CA LEU A 98 0.24 -14.66 15.85
C LEU A 98 0.51 -14.50 14.34
N HIS A 99 -0.41 -14.99 13.52
CA HIS A 99 -0.37 -14.74 12.07
C HIS A 99 -0.67 -13.27 11.79
N VAL A 100 0.31 -12.54 11.24
CA VAL A 100 0.20 -11.10 11.01
C VAL A 100 0.08 -10.73 9.53
N LEU A 101 0.60 -11.59 8.64
CA LEU A 101 0.64 -11.31 7.21
C LEU A 101 0.45 -12.60 6.40
N VAL A 102 -0.42 -12.55 5.40
CA VAL A 102 -0.47 -13.59 4.35
C VAL A 102 0.10 -13.00 3.06
N ARG A 103 1.22 -13.56 2.61
CA ARG A 103 1.82 -13.23 1.33
C ARG A 103 1.44 -14.27 0.29
N ARG A 104 1.00 -13.79 -0.90
CA ARG A 104 0.68 -14.63 -2.04
C ARG A 104 1.41 -14.11 -3.27
N THR A 105 1.94 -15.01 -4.09
CA THR A 105 2.31 -14.70 -5.47
C THR A 105 1.14 -15.08 -6.36
N ILE A 106 0.64 -14.13 -7.12
CA ILE A 106 -0.51 -14.31 -8.01
C ILE A 106 -0.04 -14.13 -9.45
N GLU A 107 -0.34 -15.11 -10.28
CA GLU A 107 -0.18 -15.00 -11.74
C GLU A 107 -1.48 -14.52 -12.37
N VAL A 108 -1.34 -13.51 -13.22
CA VAL A 108 -2.43 -12.95 -14.01
C VAL A 108 -2.10 -13.16 -15.49
N ARG A 109 -2.99 -13.83 -16.22
CA ARG A 109 -2.85 -14.09 -17.66
C ARG A 109 -4.07 -13.55 -18.39
N HIS A 110 -3.84 -12.86 -19.50
CA HIS A 110 -4.93 -12.47 -20.39
C HIS A 110 -5.18 -13.59 -21.42
N LYS A 111 -6.39 -14.15 -21.45
CA LYS A 111 -6.72 -15.33 -22.27
C LYS A 111 -6.62 -15.08 -23.77
N ASP A 112 -6.97 -13.86 -24.20
CA ASP A 112 -6.98 -13.46 -25.61
C ASP A 112 -5.62 -12.94 -26.10
N LEU A 113 -4.64 -12.79 -25.20
CA LEU A 113 -3.29 -12.29 -25.46
C LEU A 113 -2.26 -13.37 -25.09
N ALA A 114 -2.31 -14.52 -25.79
CA ALA A 114 -1.49 -15.68 -25.43
C ALA A 114 0.03 -15.44 -25.55
N ASP A 115 0.44 -14.49 -26.39
CA ASP A 115 1.84 -14.12 -26.61
C ASP A 115 2.37 -13.12 -25.58
N GLU A 116 1.49 -12.50 -24.80
CA GLU A 116 1.90 -11.60 -23.72
C GLU A 116 2.42 -12.40 -22.52
N PRO A 117 3.50 -11.95 -21.87
CA PRO A 117 4.04 -12.61 -20.69
C PRO A 117 3.04 -12.61 -19.53
N VAL A 118 3.06 -13.67 -18.75
CA VAL A 118 2.28 -13.75 -17.51
C VAL A 118 2.74 -12.65 -16.57
N HIS A 119 1.80 -11.86 -16.06
CA HIS A 119 2.10 -10.86 -15.04
C HIS A 119 2.07 -11.50 -13.66
N SER A 120 3.18 -11.38 -12.93
CA SER A 120 3.28 -11.84 -11.54
C SER A 120 3.13 -10.65 -10.61
N VAL A 121 2.18 -10.73 -9.67
CA VAL A 121 1.92 -9.69 -8.67
C VAL A 121 2.03 -10.26 -7.26
N GLN A 122 2.67 -9.53 -6.35
CA GLN A 122 2.74 -9.88 -4.95
C GLN A 122 1.50 -9.35 -4.22
N HIS A 123 0.86 -10.19 -3.43
CA HIS A 123 -0.31 -9.83 -2.65
C HIS A 123 -0.02 -9.98 -1.17
N TYR A 124 -0.15 -8.88 -0.42
CA TYR A 124 0.13 -8.80 1.02
C TYR A 124 -1.17 -8.52 1.76
N GLN A 125 -1.69 -9.51 2.48
CA GLN A 125 -2.86 -9.36 3.33
C GLN A 125 -2.42 -9.17 4.78
N PHE A 126 -2.52 -7.96 5.31
CA PHE A 126 -2.17 -7.61 6.67
C PHE A 126 -3.32 -7.96 7.63
N LEU A 127 -3.07 -8.89 8.56
CA LEU A 127 -4.06 -9.43 9.47
C LEU A 127 -4.06 -8.77 10.85
N ALA A 128 -3.01 -8.01 11.17
CA ALA A 128 -2.81 -7.41 12.50
C ALA A 128 -3.51 -6.06 12.68
N TRP A 129 -4.32 -5.60 11.70
CA TRP A 129 -5.14 -4.40 11.89
C TRP A 129 -6.45 -4.77 12.57
N PRO A 130 -6.68 -4.32 13.84
CA PRO A 130 -7.89 -4.68 14.56
C PRO A 130 -9.14 -4.05 13.94
N ASP A 131 -10.26 -4.76 14.06
CA ASP A 131 -11.56 -4.26 13.62
C ASP A 131 -11.97 -3.00 14.39
N HIS A 132 -12.50 -2.01 13.69
CA HIS A 132 -12.96 -0.71 14.23
C HIS A 132 -11.94 0.08 15.05
N SER A 133 -10.63 -0.22 14.96
CA SER A 133 -9.58 0.44 15.73
C SER A 133 -8.33 0.67 14.86
N VAL A 134 -7.22 0.94 15.53
CA VAL A 134 -5.86 0.99 14.95
C VAL A 134 -4.98 0.01 15.73
N PRO A 135 -3.87 -0.46 15.14
CA PRO A 135 -2.88 -1.24 15.87
C PRO A 135 -2.40 -0.50 17.13
N GLU A 136 -2.06 -1.23 18.18
CA GLU A 136 -1.54 -0.64 19.42
C GLU A 136 -0.18 0.02 19.19
N THR A 137 0.69 -0.66 18.44
CA THR A 137 1.97 -0.14 17.97
C THR A 137 2.06 -0.19 16.44
N PRO A 138 2.87 0.67 15.81
CA PRO A 138 3.02 0.69 14.36
C PRO A 138 3.99 -0.37 13.81
N ASP A 139 4.72 -1.07 14.66
CA ASP A 139 5.91 -1.84 14.29
C ASP A 139 5.63 -2.87 13.19
N LEU A 140 4.62 -3.73 13.39
CA LEU A 140 4.24 -4.75 12.40
C LEU A 140 3.80 -4.16 11.05
N LEU A 141 3.18 -2.98 11.07
CA LEU A 141 2.80 -2.28 9.84
C LEU A 141 4.03 -1.72 9.13
N LEU A 142 4.96 -1.14 9.88
CA LEU A 142 6.23 -0.62 9.34
C LEU A 142 7.09 -1.74 8.76
N ASP A 143 7.15 -2.90 9.42
CA ASP A 143 7.88 -4.06 8.90
C ASP A 143 7.25 -4.62 7.63
N MET A 144 5.91 -4.67 7.54
CA MET A 144 5.25 -5.01 6.28
C MET A 144 5.60 -3.99 5.18
N ILE A 145 5.63 -2.70 5.47
CA ILE A 145 6.03 -1.66 4.50
C ILE A 145 7.46 -1.90 4.02
N ARG A 146 8.40 -2.16 4.94
CA ARG A 146 9.80 -2.48 4.60
C ARG A 146 9.91 -3.73 3.73
N LEU A 147 9.15 -4.77 4.08
CA LEU A 147 9.10 -6.01 3.30
C LEU A 147 8.60 -5.76 1.87
N VAL A 148 7.51 -5.01 1.71
CA VAL A 148 6.97 -4.64 0.39
C VAL A 148 8.00 -3.87 -0.41
N HIS A 149 8.71 -2.91 0.20
CA HIS A 149 9.77 -2.14 -0.48
C HIS A 149 10.95 -3.02 -0.90
N ALA A 150 11.34 -3.99 -0.07
CA ALA A 150 12.44 -4.91 -0.38
C ALA A 150 12.10 -5.90 -1.50
N GLU A 151 10.84 -6.27 -1.64
CA GLU A 151 10.38 -7.28 -2.61
C GLU A 151 9.82 -6.67 -3.91
N THR A 152 9.57 -5.36 -3.94
CA THR A 152 9.08 -4.67 -5.15
C THR A 152 10.16 -3.77 -5.74
N ASP A 153 10.22 -3.72 -7.07
CA ASP A 153 11.10 -2.78 -7.76
C ASP A 153 10.62 -1.34 -7.51
N THR A 154 11.37 -0.63 -6.67
CA THR A 154 11.06 0.77 -6.32
C THR A 154 11.41 1.75 -7.44
N ALA A 155 12.17 1.33 -8.44
CA ALA A 155 12.50 2.13 -9.63
C ALA A 155 11.40 2.08 -10.69
N SER A 156 10.40 1.21 -10.53
CA SER A 156 9.25 1.12 -11.43
C SER A 156 8.25 2.23 -11.15
N ASP A 157 7.79 2.92 -12.21
CA ASP A 157 6.68 3.88 -12.14
C ASP A 157 5.30 3.21 -11.96
N ALA A 158 5.26 1.88 -11.94
CA ALA A 158 4.02 1.14 -11.77
C ALA A 158 3.41 1.37 -10.38
N PRO A 159 2.10 1.62 -10.28
CA PRO A 159 1.46 1.93 -9.01
C PRO A 159 1.32 0.71 -8.12
N ILE A 160 1.33 0.91 -6.81
CA ILE A 160 0.95 -0.11 -5.82
C ILE A 160 -0.56 0.00 -5.55
N VAL A 161 -1.27 -1.11 -5.62
CA VAL A 161 -2.69 -1.16 -5.24
C VAL A 161 -2.81 -1.31 -3.73
N VAL A 162 -3.62 -0.46 -3.10
CA VAL A 162 -3.91 -0.53 -1.66
C VAL A 162 -5.40 -0.51 -1.42
N HIS A 163 -5.91 -1.47 -0.67
CA HIS A 163 -7.32 -1.49 -0.28
C HIS A 163 -7.55 -2.01 1.14
N CYS A 164 -8.73 -1.69 1.68
CA CYS A 164 -9.30 -2.32 2.87
C CYS A 164 -10.71 -2.82 2.51
N SER A 165 -11.76 -2.46 3.22
CA SER A 165 -13.13 -2.69 2.78
C SER A 165 -13.63 -1.53 1.92
N ALA A 166 -13.74 -0.32 2.48
CA ALA A 166 -14.19 0.89 1.75
C ALA A 166 -13.07 1.57 0.93
N GLY A 167 -11.80 1.27 1.21
CA GLY A 167 -10.66 1.87 0.51
C GLY A 167 -10.38 3.32 0.86
N ILE A 168 -10.67 3.75 2.09
CA ILE A 168 -10.48 5.13 2.57
C ILE A 168 -9.75 5.20 3.91
N GLY A 169 -10.23 4.53 4.96
CA GLY A 169 -9.70 4.64 6.32
C GLY A 169 -8.30 4.03 6.47
N ARG A 170 -8.22 2.69 6.59
CA ARG A 170 -6.94 1.93 6.70
C ARG A 170 -6.07 2.16 5.48
N THR A 171 -6.67 2.18 4.29
CA THR A 171 -6.00 2.48 3.01
C THR A 171 -5.32 3.84 3.06
N GLY A 172 -6.04 4.88 3.50
CA GLY A 172 -5.48 6.23 3.62
C GLY A 172 -4.37 6.32 4.64
N ALA A 173 -4.55 5.68 5.81
CA ALA A 173 -3.52 5.67 6.85
C ALA A 173 -2.23 4.98 6.37
N HIS A 174 -2.35 3.82 5.70
CA HIS A 174 -1.18 3.10 5.15
C HIS A 174 -0.44 3.93 4.10
N ILE A 175 -1.16 4.48 3.10
CA ILE A 175 -0.54 5.27 2.03
C ILE A 175 0.17 6.50 2.61
N LEU A 176 -0.45 7.17 3.59
CA LEU A 176 0.13 8.34 4.23
C LEU A 176 1.39 8.00 5.04
N ILE A 177 1.36 6.92 5.81
CA ILE A 177 2.53 6.42 6.57
C ILE A 177 3.66 6.07 5.61
N ASP A 178 3.40 5.24 4.61
CA ASP A 178 4.40 4.79 3.64
C ASP A 178 5.04 5.96 2.91
N SER A 179 4.23 6.88 2.36
CA SER A 179 4.73 8.03 1.61
C SER A 179 5.58 8.97 2.46
N VAL A 180 5.07 9.36 3.64
CA VAL A 180 5.76 10.33 4.50
C VAL A 180 7.02 9.73 5.11
N SER A 181 6.96 8.49 5.59
CA SER A 181 8.13 7.82 6.17
C SER A 181 9.25 7.62 5.15
N THR A 182 8.90 7.18 3.93
CA THR A 182 9.87 7.01 2.84
C THR A 182 10.52 8.35 2.46
N PHE A 183 9.72 9.41 2.34
CA PHE A 183 10.23 10.73 2.00
C PHE A 183 11.17 11.27 3.09
N LEU A 184 10.77 11.21 4.36
CA LEU A 184 11.60 11.68 5.47
C LEU A 184 12.90 10.87 5.61
N SER A 185 12.86 9.55 5.36
CA SER A 185 14.07 8.72 5.33
C SER A 185 15.03 9.13 4.20
N ARG A 186 14.49 9.53 3.04
CA ARG A 186 15.30 10.09 1.94
C ARG A 186 15.94 11.43 2.33
N VAL A 187 15.16 12.35 2.90
CA VAL A 187 15.64 13.65 3.39
C VAL A 187 16.76 13.45 4.40
N HIS A 188 16.55 12.58 5.38
CA HIS A 188 17.56 12.28 6.41
C HIS A 188 18.86 11.74 5.82
N ARG A 189 18.78 10.77 4.90
CA ARG A 189 19.93 10.20 4.20
C ARG A 189 20.73 11.26 3.41
N VAL A 190 20.04 12.16 2.68
CA VAL A 190 20.70 13.26 1.96
C VAL A 190 21.42 14.20 2.92
N LEU A 191 20.82 14.52 4.06
CA LEU A 191 21.45 15.35 5.10
C LEU A 191 22.67 14.68 5.74
N GLU A 192 22.60 13.38 6.01
CA GLU A 192 23.72 12.63 6.60
C GLU A 192 24.89 12.46 5.61
N THR A 193 24.62 12.15 4.36
CA THR A 193 25.66 11.92 3.36
C THR A 193 26.24 13.20 2.78
N GLY A 194 25.50 14.31 2.86
CA GLY A 194 25.84 15.57 2.21
C GLY A 194 25.78 15.50 0.67
N GLN A 195 25.12 14.51 0.10
CA GLN A 195 25.02 14.27 -1.34
C GLN A 195 23.57 14.23 -1.80
N ASP A 196 23.32 14.72 -3.00
CA ASP A 196 22.02 14.61 -3.65
C ASP A 196 21.67 13.14 -3.87
N ASP A 197 20.37 12.78 -3.75
CA ASP A 197 19.96 11.41 -3.99
C ASP A 197 19.79 11.11 -5.50
N ALA A 198 19.73 9.81 -5.82
CA ALA A 198 19.60 9.35 -7.21
C ALA A 198 18.26 9.75 -7.84
N ASP A 199 17.24 10.02 -7.02
CA ASP A 199 15.89 10.40 -7.45
C ASP A 199 15.68 11.93 -7.50
N GLY A 200 16.78 12.71 -7.43
CA GLY A 200 16.79 14.15 -7.68
C GLY A 200 16.47 15.03 -6.46
N LEU A 201 16.45 14.49 -5.24
CA LEU A 201 16.37 15.32 -4.02
C LEU A 201 17.75 15.91 -3.72
N SER A 202 17.91 17.23 -3.88
CA SER A 202 19.15 17.91 -3.58
C SER A 202 19.35 18.17 -2.09
N LEU A 203 20.61 18.34 -1.68
CA LEU A 203 20.98 18.71 -0.30
C LEU A 203 20.32 20.03 0.14
N ALA A 204 20.21 21.00 -0.76
CA ALA A 204 19.54 22.27 -0.48
C ALA A 204 18.05 22.09 -0.18
N GLN A 205 17.34 21.27 -0.98
CA GLN A 205 15.94 20.93 -0.74
C GLN A 205 15.78 20.12 0.54
N ALA A 206 16.68 19.18 0.81
CA ALA A 206 16.64 18.40 2.06
C ALA A 206 16.74 19.29 3.31
N HIS A 207 17.64 20.30 3.29
CA HIS A 207 17.72 21.30 4.36
C HIS A 207 16.44 22.16 4.45
N GLU A 208 15.86 22.57 3.34
CA GLU A 208 14.60 23.33 3.32
C GLU A 208 13.46 22.53 3.95
N TYR A 209 13.28 21.27 3.56
CA TYR A 209 12.23 20.39 4.10
C TYR A 209 12.44 20.12 5.58
N TRP A 210 13.67 19.82 6.01
CA TRP A 210 13.98 19.51 7.40
C TRP A 210 13.76 20.70 8.34
N ASN A 211 14.06 21.90 7.89
CA ASN A 211 13.88 23.14 8.67
C ASN A 211 12.49 23.77 8.48
N SER A 212 11.64 23.18 7.68
CA SER A 212 10.28 23.67 7.49
C SER A 212 9.46 23.49 8.76
N SER A 213 8.65 24.48 9.08
CA SER A 213 7.63 24.41 10.14
C SER A 213 6.32 23.76 9.66
N ASN A 214 6.27 23.31 8.41
CA ASN A 214 5.09 22.72 7.81
C ASN A 214 4.81 21.33 8.38
N ASP A 215 3.54 21.04 8.57
CA ASP A 215 3.09 19.70 8.95
C ASP A 215 2.94 18.83 7.70
N LEU A 216 4.00 18.10 7.35
CA LEU A 216 4.03 17.26 6.15
C LEU A 216 2.94 16.18 6.15
N VAL A 217 2.60 15.63 7.31
CA VAL A 217 1.50 14.63 7.43
C VAL A 217 0.17 15.27 7.07
N TYR A 218 -0.09 16.47 7.59
CA TYR A 218 -1.33 17.19 7.31
C TYR A 218 -1.41 17.61 5.82
N GLU A 219 -0.33 18.18 5.28
CA GLU A 219 -0.30 18.62 3.88
C GLU A 219 -0.47 17.43 2.90
N ALA A 220 0.23 16.34 3.13
CA ALA A 220 0.08 15.12 2.34
C ALA A 220 -1.34 14.55 2.43
N LEU A 221 -1.97 14.57 3.62
CA LEU A 221 -3.37 14.16 3.80
C LEU A 221 -4.33 15.04 3.00
N MET A 222 -4.11 16.35 2.99
CA MET A 222 -4.99 17.26 2.22
C MET A 222 -4.89 16.98 0.73
N VAL A 223 -3.68 16.75 0.19
CA VAL A 223 -3.48 16.34 -1.21
C VAL A 223 -4.17 15.01 -1.51
N MET A 224 -4.08 14.03 -0.60
CA MET A 224 -4.78 12.75 -0.77
C MET A 224 -6.31 12.92 -0.83
N ARG A 225 -6.87 13.80 0.00
CA ARG A 225 -8.31 14.05 0.05
C ARG A 225 -8.86 14.76 -1.18
N GLU A 226 -8.03 15.51 -1.89
CA GLU A 226 -8.37 16.05 -3.23
C GLU A 226 -8.47 14.93 -4.28
N GLN A 227 -7.63 13.89 -4.17
CA GLN A 227 -7.55 12.78 -5.12
C GLN A 227 -8.58 11.69 -4.84
N ARG A 228 -8.86 11.43 -3.55
CA ARG A 228 -9.88 10.50 -3.09
C ARG A 228 -10.50 11.01 -1.78
N MET A 229 -11.81 11.23 -1.81
CA MET A 229 -12.55 11.72 -0.64
C MET A 229 -12.39 10.84 0.59
N SER A 230 -12.40 11.45 1.78
CA SER A 230 -12.43 10.78 3.09
C SER A 230 -11.23 9.90 3.42
N MET A 231 -10.10 10.10 2.74
CA MET A 231 -8.86 9.40 3.12
C MET A 231 -8.48 9.72 4.57
N VAL A 232 -8.12 8.69 5.34
CA VAL A 232 -7.95 8.69 6.81
C VAL A 232 -9.28 9.12 7.48
N GLU A 233 -10.13 8.14 7.72
CA GLU A 233 -11.55 8.35 8.07
C GLU A 233 -11.75 8.81 9.51
N THR A 234 -10.88 8.37 10.44
CA THR A 234 -11.06 8.63 11.87
C THR A 234 -9.89 9.39 12.48
N VAL A 235 -10.15 10.16 13.55
CA VAL A 235 -9.11 10.83 14.34
C VAL A 235 -8.11 9.82 14.90
N ARG A 236 -8.55 8.62 15.30
CA ARG A 236 -7.65 7.57 15.80
C ARG A 236 -6.65 7.13 14.73
N GLN A 237 -7.10 6.97 13.48
CA GLN A 237 -6.22 6.66 12.35
C GLN A 237 -5.24 7.81 12.09
N TYR A 238 -5.70 9.05 12.16
CA TYR A 238 -4.85 10.23 11.97
C TYR A 238 -3.74 10.32 13.03
N VAL A 239 -4.07 10.14 14.30
CA VAL A 239 -3.09 10.08 15.40
C VAL A 239 -2.13 8.89 15.21
N PHE A 240 -2.63 7.75 14.75
CA PHE A 240 -1.81 6.58 14.48
C PHE A 240 -0.80 6.83 13.36
N VAL A 241 -1.15 7.59 12.34
CA VAL A 241 -0.21 7.99 11.27
C VAL A 241 0.99 8.74 11.87
N TYR A 242 0.77 9.74 12.73
CA TYR A 242 1.88 10.46 13.39
C TYR A 242 2.76 9.52 14.22
N LYS A 243 2.15 8.64 15.00
CA LYS A 243 2.91 7.66 15.78
C LYS A 243 3.79 6.78 14.89
N ALA A 244 3.24 6.31 13.77
CA ALA A 244 3.96 5.44 12.84
C ALA A 244 5.10 6.19 12.12
N VAL A 245 4.85 7.43 11.67
CA VAL A 245 5.88 8.26 11.04
C VAL A 245 7.02 8.58 12.03
N ILE A 246 6.70 8.94 13.28
CA ILE A 246 7.73 9.18 14.30
C ILE A 246 8.52 7.89 14.58
N ALA A 247 7.83 6.75 14.74
CA ALA A 247 8.50 5.47 14.98
C ALA A 247 9.44 5.09 13.82
N SER A 248 9.05 5.35 12.58
CA SER A 248 9.88 5.03 11.41
C SER A 248 11.18 5.83 11.32
N LEU A 249 11.28 6.96 12.00
CA LEU A 249 12.49 7.78 12.06
C LEU A 249 13.45 7.35 13.19
N LEU A 250 12.99 6.50 14.11
CA LEU A 250 13.77 6.05 15.26
C LEU A 250 14.38 4.65 15.03
N THR A 251 14.02 4.00 13.91
CA THR A 251 14.47 2.64 13.51
C THR A 251 15.26 2.68 12.22
#